data_89fda14a46856b1effc1c9c01e7262e5
#
_entry.id   89fda14a46856b1effc1c9c01e7262e5
#
_cell.length_a   1.000
_cell.length_b   1.000
_cell.length_c   1.000
_cell.angle_alpha   90.00
_cell.angle_beta   90.00
_cell.angle_gamma   90.00
#
_symmetry.space_group_name_H-M   'P 1'
#
loop_
_entity.id
_entity.type
_entity.pdbx_description
1 polymer ?
#
loop_
_entity_poly.entity_id
_entity_poly.type
_entity_poly.pdbx_seq_one_letter_code
_entity_poly.pdbx_strand_id
1 'polypeptide(L)'
;MGILSIKDRQADTVIFDFDGTLAVLNIDFERMRREIHTLIAAYGIDQAGLNRPFVLELIGEADRLIGRRQDDKGPAFRDEAYRLIEEIEIQAAKQGRLFQKTKQLLTALEKASVRTGIITRNCLKAVRTVFPDIDSYCPVLVTREDVHHVKPHPEQIGLALEKLGADARRTLMVGDHPLDIETGIRGGTLTAGVLTGKYHETDFMAARADLVLAEAAQLLKYLSPQP
;
A
#
# COMPACT_ATOMS: atom_id res chain seq x y z
N MET A 1 -17.78 20.02 -5.07
CA MET A 1 -16.71 19.03 -5.01
C MET A 1 -15.56 19.65 -4.23
N GLY A 2 -15.16 19.08 -3.06
CA GLY A 2 -14.07 19.61 -2.26
C GLY A 2 -12.74 19.45 -3.00
N ILE A 3 -11.82 20.33 -2.71
CA ILE A 3 -10.50 20.36 -3.35
C ILE A 3 -9.44 20.48 -2.26
N LEU A 4 -8.43 19.63 -2.35
CA LEU A 4 -7.21 19.75 -1.57
C LEU A 4 -6.23 20.65 -2.33
N SER A 5 -5.82 21.75 -1.70
CA SER A 5 -4.84 22.67 -2.27
C SER A 5 -3.44 22.34 -1.72
N ILE A 6 -2.55 21.82 -2.58
CA ILE A 6 -1.20 21.41 -2.21
C ILE A 6 -0.23 22.19 -3.08
N LYS A 7 0.50 23.13 -2.47
CA LYS A 7 1.29 24.12 -3.18
C LYS A 7 0.40 24.89 -4.18
N ASP A 8 0.73 24.86 -5.45
CA ASP A 8 0.02 25.46 -6.58
C ASP A 8 -0.88 24.48 -7.36
N ARG A 9 -1.01 23.23 -6.85
CA ARG A 9 -1.79 22.15 -7.47
C ARG A 9 -3.03 21.80 -6.64
N GLN A 10 -4.02 21.23 -7.31
CA GLN A 10 -5.30 20.84 -6.71
C GLN A 10 -5.56 19.36 -6.90
N ALA A 11 -6.05 18.69 -5.84
CA ALA A 11 -6.51 17.31 -5.89
C ALA A 11 -7.97 17.21 -5.43
N ASP A 12 -8.76 16.42 -6.15
CA ASP A 12 -10.14 16.05 -5.82
C ASP A 12 -10.28 14.55 -5.51
N THR A 13 -9.18 13.85 -5.51
CA THR A 13 -9.08 12.43 -5.25
C THR A 13 -7.88 12.14 -4.35
N VAL A 14 -8.04 11.24 -3.39
CA VAL A 14 -6.95 10.78 -2.52
C VAL A 14 -6.89 9.26 -2.54
N ILE A 15 -5.72 8.72 -2.82
CA ILE A 15 -5.42 7.28 -2.71
C ILE A 15 -4.47 7.11 -1.54
N PHE A 16 -4.86 6.27 -0.58
CA PHE A 16 -4.08 5.98 0.61
C PHE A 16 -3.38 4.62 0.50
N ASP A 17 -2.19 4.51 1.08
CA ASP A 17 -1.72 3.24 1.61
C ASP A 17 -2.51 2.88 2.87
N PHE A 18 -2.40 1.63 3.34
CA PHE A 18 -3.16 1.14 4.49
C PHE A 18 -2.32 1.02 5.76
N ASP A 19 -1.32 0.09 5.77
CA ASP A 19 -0.51 -0.18 6.96
C ASP A 19 0.57 0.89 7.16
N GLY A 20 0.59 1.52 8.31
CA GLY A 20 1.43 2.68 8.60
C GLY A 20 0.80 4.02 8.20
N THR A 21 -0.28 4.03 7.41
CA THR A 21 -0.94 5.24 6.90
C THR A 21 -2.33 5.47 7.49
N LEU A 22 -3.21 4.49 7.41
CA LEU A 22 -4.57 4.50 7.96
C LEU A 22 -4.73 3.57 9.17
N ALA A 23 -3.84 2.59 9.29
CA ALA A 23 -3.85 1.57 10.32
C ALA A 23 -2.43 1.20 10.77
N VAL A 24 -2.33 0.50 11.89
CA VAL A 24 -1.11 -0.17 12.36
C VAL A 24 -1.38 -1.66 12.45
N LEU A 25 -0.63 -2.46 11.71
CA LEU A 25 -0.73 -3.91 11.74
C LEU A 25 0.39 -4.57 12.56
N ASN A 26 1.57 -3.95 12.65
CA ASN A 26 2.76 -4.51 13.32
C ASN A 26 3.20 -5.86 12.72
N ILE A 27 3.24 -5.95 11.40
CA ILE A 27 3.67 -7.15 10.69
C ILE A 27 5.15 -7.43 10.97
N ASP A 28 5.48 -8.65 11.40
CA ASP A 28 6.86 -9.12 11.56
C ASP A 28 7.45 -9.48 10.19
N PHE A 29 7.93 -8.47 9.49
CA PHE A 29 8.55 -8.64 8.16
C PHE A 29 9.84 -9.45 8.21
N GLU A 30 10.58 -9.45 9.33
CA GLU A 30 11.77 -10.27 9.47
C GLU A 30 11.42 -11.76 9.60
N ARG A 31 10.42 -12.09 10.41
CA ARG A 31 9.87 -13.45 10.48
C ARG A 31 9.37 -13.89 9.11
N MET A 32 8.55 -13.07 8.47
CA MET A 32 8.00 -13.33 7.13
C MET A 32 9.12 -13.65 6.14
N ARG A 33 10.17 -12.87 6.13
CA ARG A 33 11.33 -13.08 5.27
C ARG A 33 12.07 -14.38 5.58
N ARG A 34 12.32 -14.69 6.87
CA ARG A 34 12.98 -15.94 7.28
C ARG A 34 12.18 -17.17 6.84
N GLU A 35 10.86 -17.15 7.04
CA GLU A 35 10.00 -18.27 6.66
C GLU A 35 9.96 -18.48 5.14
N ILE A 36 9.91 -17.40 4.34
CA ILE A 36 10.02 -17.49 2.88
C ILE A 36 11.38 -18.03 2.44
N HIS A 37 12.48 -17.62 3.06
CA HIS A 37 13.80 -18.19 2.77
C HIS A 37 13.85 -19.69 3.08
N THR A 38 13.24 -20.14 4.19
CA THR A 38 13.14 -21.56 4.54
C THR A 38 12.36 -22.34 3.48
N LEU A 39 11.24 -21.78 3.01
CA LEU A 39 10.43 -22.38 1.95
C LEU A 39 11.21 -22.47 0.63
N ILE A 40 11.92 -21.42 0.22
CA ILE A 40 12.77 -21.39 -0.99
C ILE A 40 13.83 -22.51 -0.93
N ALA A 41 14.47 -22.70 0.23
CA ALA A 41 15.45 -23.77 0.43
C ALA A 41 14.83 -25.16 0.30
N ALA A 42 13.60 -25.36 0.81
CA ALA A 42 12.86 -26.62 0.69
C ALA A 42 12.57 -27.00 -0.77
N TYR A 43 12.42 -26.00 -1.65
CA TYR A 43 12.29 -26.19 -3.10
C TYR A 43 13.64 -26.33 -3.84
N GLY A 44 14.76 -26.43 -3.11
CA GLY A 44 16.08 -26.71 -3.66
C GLY A 44 16.73 -25.55 -4.40
N ILE A 45 16.31 -24.31 -4.13
CA ILE A 45 16.91 -23.11 -4.70
C ILE A 45 18.02 -22.59 -3.80
N ASP A 46 19.20 -22.39 -4.38
CA ASP A 46 20.30 -21.69 -3.73
C ASP A 46 19.93 -20.22 -3.52
N GLN A 47 20.07 -19.78 -2.27
CA GLN A 47 19.74 -18.41 -1.87
C GLN A 47 20.88 -17.40 -2.11
N ALA A 48 22.07 -17.87 -2.50
CA ALA A 48 23.22 -17.03 -2.82
C ALA A 48 22.93 -16.20 -4.07
N GLY A 49 22.36 -15.03 -3.91
CA GLY A 49 21.95 -14.14 -5.02
C GLY A 49 20.49 -13.72 -4.98
N LEU A 50 19.67 -14.33 -4.14
CA LEU A 50 18.30 -13.91 -3.88
C LEU A 50 18.27 -12.76 -2.84
N ASN A 51 18.70 -11.57 -3.24
CA ASN A 51 18.71 -10.40 -2.37
C ASN A 51 17.67 -9.37 -2.84
N ARG A 52 16.40 -9.62 -2.53
CA ARG A 52 15.32 -8.66 -2.77
C ARG A 52 14.94 -7.96 -1.47
N PRO A 53 14.75 -6.63 -1.48
CA PRO A 53 14.45 -5.88 -0.27
C PRO A 53 13.06 -6.22 0.30
N PHE A 54 12.11 -6.60 -0.55
CA PHE A 54 10.74 -6.89 -0.16
C PHE A 54 10.37 -8.35 -0.43
N VAL A 55 9.50 -8.90 0.44
CA VAL A 55 9.12 -10.32 0.43
C VAL A 55 8.37 -10.71 -0.84
N LEU A 56 7.47 -9.87 -1.36
CA LEU A 56 6.72 -10.18 -2.58
C LEU A 56 7.62 -10.29 -3.81
N GLU A 57 8.63 -9.43 -3.93
CA GLU A 57 9.64 -9.49 -4.99
C GLU A 57 10.55 -10.73 -4.83
N LEU A 58 10.85 -11.10 -3.58
CA LEU A 58 11.61 -12.33 -3.28
C LEU A 58 10.82 -13.58 -3.73
N ILE A 59 9.52 -13.65 -3.41
CA ILE A 59 8.63 -14.73 -3.84
C ILE A 59 8.58 -14.80 -5.38
N GLY A 60 8.38 -13.66 -6.05
CA GLY A 60 8.30 -13.61 -7.51
C GLY A 60 9.59 -14.02 -8.21
N GLU A 61 10.76 -13.75 -7.62
CA GLU A 61 12.04 -14.21 -8.15
C GLU A 61 12.24 -15.70 -7.94
N ALA A 62 11.94 -16.20 -6.75
CA ALA A 62 12.03 -17.62 -6.44
C ALA A 62 11.08 -18.44 -7.33
N ASP A 63 9.83 -18.02 -7.51
CA ASP A 63 8.86 -18.66 -8.41
C ASP A 63 9.42 -18.79 -9.84
N ARG A 64 10.00 -17.72 -10.39
CA ARG A 64 10.64 -17.76 -11.71
C ARG A 64 11.82 -18.72 -11.78
N LEU A 65 12.64 -18.83 -10.74
CA LEU A 65 13.79 -19.72 -10.70
C LEU A 65 13.35 -21.19 -10.55
N ILE A 66 12.34 -21.45 -9.74
CA ILE A 66 11.75 -22.79 -9.56
C ILE A 66 11.11 -23.24 -10.87
N GLY A 67 10.28 -22.40 -11.50
CA GLY A 67 9.62 -22.72 -12.76
C GLY A 67 10.58 -23.00 -13.91
N ARG A 68 11.76 -22.34 -13.96
CA ARG A 68 12.81 -22.65 -14.95
C ARG A 68 13.48 -24.00 -14.74
N ARG A 69 13.50 -24.53 -13.54
CA ARG A 69 14.13 -25.82 -13.20
C ARG A 69 13.13 -26.97 -13.20
N GLN A 70 11.88 -26.70 -12.83
CA GLN A 70 10.82 -27.69 -12.65
C GLN A 70 9.47 -26.99 -12.92
N ASP A 71 8.99 -27.04 -14.16
CA ASP A 71 7.83 -26.29 -14.64
C ASP A 71 6.55 -26.45 -13.80
N ASP A 72 6.39 -27.62 -13.14
CA ASP A 72 5.20 -27.95 -12.33
C ASP A 72 5.26 -27.46 -10.88
N LYS A 73 6.44 -27.07 -10.37
CA LYS A 73 6.63 -26.69 -8.97
C LYS A 73 6.52 -25.19 -8.69
N GLY A 74 6.66 -24.34 -9.70
CA GLY A 74 6.52 -22.89 -9.53
C GLY A 74 5.16 -22.48 -8.94
N PRO A 75 4.04 -22.89 -9.54
CA PRO A 75 2.70 -22.60 -9.01
C PRO A 75 2.50 -23.07 -7.58
N ALA A 76 2.91 -24.30 -7.25
CA ALA A 76 2.79 -24.86 -5.90
C ALA A 76 3.60 -24.05 -4.86
N PHE A 77 4.84 -23.69 -5.20
CA PHE A 77 5.65 -22.79 -4.37
C PHE A 77 4.98 -21.46 -4.13
N ARG A 78 4.48 -20.83 -5.19
CA ARG A 78 3.81 -19.54 -5.11
C ARG A 78 2.60 -19.59 -4.19
N ASP A 79 1.73 -20.59 -4.35
CA ASP A 79 0.53 -20.76 -3.53
C ASP A 79 0.89 -20.98 -2.05
N GLU A 80 1.93 -21.75 -1.76
CA GLU A 80 2.41 -21.99 -0.40
C GLU A 80 3.02 -20.74 0.21
N ALA A 81 3.83 -19.98 -0.56
CA ALA A 81 4.43 -18.73 -0.13
C ALA A 81 3.39 -17.66 0.19
N TYR A 82 2.38 -17.49 -0.69
CA TYR A 82 1.30 -16.52 -0.46
C TYR A 82 0.43 -16.90 0.73
N ARG A 83 0.13 -18.19 0.95
CA ARG A 83 -0.59 -18.64 2.14
C ARG A 83 0.19 -18.35 3.42
N LEU A 84 1.50 -18.60 3.42
CA LEU A 84 2.36 -18.33 4.56
C LEU A 84 2.38 -16.85 4.95
N ILE A 85 2.57 -15.95 3.99
CA ILE A 85 2.56 -14.51 4.27
C ILE A 85 1.18 -14.00 4.66
N GLU A 86 0.10 -14.55 4.09
CA GLU A 86 -1.28 -14.23 4.47
C GLU A 86 -1.55 -14.59 5.93
N GLU A 87 -1.10 -15.76 6.40
CA GLU A 87 -1.25 -16.18 7.80
C GLU A 87 -0.54 -15.21 8.76
N ILE A 88 0.67 -14.76 8.42
CA ILE A 88 1.42 -13.80 9.23
C ILE A 88 0.70 -12.45 9.27
N GLU A 89 0.23 -11.96 8.13
CA GLU A 89 -0.53 -10.70 8.04
C GLU A 89 -1.83 -10.76 8.83
N ILE A 90 -2.60 -11.84 8.74
CA ILE A 90 -3.84 -12.02 9.49
C ILE A 90 -3.57 -12.06 11.00
N GLN A 91 -2.51 -12.73 11.42
CA GLN A 91 -2.14 -12.75 12.83
C GLN A 91 -1.78 -11.35 13.35
N ALA A 92 -1.00 -10.60 12.59
CA ALA A 92 -0.68 -9.21 12.91
C ALA A 92 -1.96 -8.32 12.94
N ALA A 93 -2.84 -8.51 11.96
CA ALA A 93 -4.09 -7.77 11.83
C ALA A 93 -5.04 -7.96 13.03
N LYS A 94 -5.04 -9.13 13.69
CA LYS A 94 -5.86 -9.37 14.90
C LYS A 94 -5.48 -8.45 16.07
N GLN A 95 -4.25 -7.96 16.11
CA GLN A 95 -3.76 -7.00 17.09
C GLN A 95 -3.64 -5.58 16.50
N GLY A 96 -3.92 -5.47 15.20
CA GLY A 96 -3.91 -4.21 14.48
C GLY A 96 -5.10 -3.32 14.86
N ARG A 97 -4.96 -2.05 14.54
CA ARG A 97 -6.02 -1.05 14.74
C ARG A 97 -5.90 0.09 13.76
N LEU A 98 -7.00 0.75 13.47
CA LEU A 98 -6.97 2.04 12.77
C LEU A 98 -6.28 3.11 13.62
N PHE A 99 -5.63 4.07 12.97
CA PHE A 99 -5.27 5.30 13.67
C PHE A 99 -6.54 6.02 14.13
N GLN A 100 -6.43 6.73 15.25
CA GLN A 100 -7.59 7.30 15.94
C GLN A 100 -8.50 8.17 15.06
N LYS A 101 -7.91 8.89 14.09
CA LYS A 101 -8.64 9.83 13.24
C LYS A 101 -8.96 9.28 11.85
N THR A 102 -8.67 8.02 11.54
CA THR A 102 -8.85 7.44 10.20
C THR A 102 -10.30 7.56 9.72
N LYS A 103 -11.27 7.09 10.50
CA LYS A 103 -12.69 7.17 10.13
C LYS A 103 -13.17 8.61 10.00
N GLN A 104 -12.72 9.50 10.88
CA GLN A 104 -13.04 10.93 10.81
C GLN A 104 -12.48 11.56 9.53
N LEU A 105 -11.25 11.27 9.15
CA LEU A 105 -10.63 11.73 7.92
C LEU A 105 -11.45 11.30 6.69
N LEU A 106 -11.72 9.99 6.56
CA LEU A 106 -12.45 9.45 5.41
C LEU A 106 -13.86 10.03 5.31
N THR A 107 -14.59 10.13 6.43
CA THR A 107 -15.92 10.77 6.48
C THR A 107 -15.87 12.25 6.08
N ALA A 108 -14.84 12.98 6.50
CA ALA A 108 -14.71 14.40 6.15
C ALA A 108 -14.41 14.59 4.65
N LEU A 109 -13.57 13.73 4.06
CA LEU A 109 -13.30 13.74 2.63
C LEU A 109 -14.56 13.37 1.82
N GLU A 110 -15.32 12.37 2.24
CA GLU A 110 -16.60 12.00 1.62
C GLU A 110 -17.59 13.16 1.64
N LYS A 111 -17.81 13.79 2.81
CA LYS A 111 -18.70 14.95 2.96
C LYS A 111 -18.29 16.13 2.05
N ALA A 112 -17.01 16.27 1.81
CA ALA A 112 -16.47 17.25 0.87
C ALA A 112 -16.54 16.78 -0.59
N SER A 113 -17.06 15.59 -0.86
CA SER A 113 -17.09 14.97 -2.20
C SER A 113 -15.70 14.79 -2.82
N VAL A 114 -14.69 14.57 -1.99
CA VAL A 114 -13.35 14.11 -2.42
C VAL A 114 -13.41 12.59 -2.56
N ARG A 115 -13.03 12.09 -3.73
CA ARG A 115 -12.99 10.64 -3.98
C ARG A 115 -11.84 10.00 -3.20
N THR A 116 -12.09 8.84 -2.62
CA THR A 116 -11.08 8.13 -1.82
C THR A 116 -10.91 6.69 -2.30
N GLY A 117 -9.67 6.23 -2.31
CA GLY A 117 -9.28 4.85 -2.58
C GLY A 117 -8.15 4.40 -1.66
N ILE A 118 -7.98 3.10 -1.54
CA ILE A 118 -6.88 2.48 -0.79
C ILE A 118 -6.16 1.51 -1.72
N ILE A 119 -4.83 1.57 -1.75
CA ILE A 119 -3.97 0.58 -2.40
C ILE A 119 -2.99 0.01 -1.37
N THR A 120 -2.89 -1.30 -1.27
CA THR A 120 -2.05 -1.95 -0.26
C THR A 120 -1.34 -3.20 -0.78
N ARG A 121 -0.17 -3.49 -0.21
CA ARG A 121 0.56 -4.75 -0.47
C ARG A 121 0.05 -5.91 0.40
N ASN A 122 -0.85 -5.62 1.34
CA ASN A 122 -1.43 -6.61 2.25
C ASN A 122 -2.55 -7.39 1.57
N CYS A 123 -2.89 -8.56 2.13
CA CYS A 123 -4.03 -9.35 1.71
C CYS A 123 -5.35 -8.71 2.16
N LEU A 124 -6.41 -8.97 1.40
CA LEU A 124 -7.76 -8.47 1.69
C LEU A 124 -8.23 -8.86 3.09
N LYS A 125 -7.97 -10.10 3.52
CA LYS A 125 -8.38 -10.62 4.84
C LYS A 125 -7.74 -9.83 5.98
N ALA A 126 -6.45 -9.48 5.88
CA ALA A 126 -5.78 -8.68 6.89
C ALA A 126 -6.37 -7.26 6.97
N VAL A 127 -6.61 -6.62 5.83
CA VAL A 127 -7.27 -5.30 5.78
C VAL A 127 -8.64 -5.35 6.44
N ARG A 128 -9.49 -6.31 6.06
CA ARG A 128 -10.86 -6.45 6.62
C ARG A 128 -10.87 -6.90 8.08
N THR A 129 -9.83 -7.55 8.57
CA THR A 129 -9.68 -7.86 10.00
C THR A 129 -9.51 -6.58 10.82
N VAL A 130 -8.72 -5.61 10.33
CA VAL A 130 -8.49 -4.32 11.01
C VAL A 130 -9.62 -3.33 10.76
N PHE A 131 -10.21 -3.35 9.56
CA PHE A 131 -11.24 -2.41 9.13
C PHE A 131 -12.44 -3.16 8.50
N PRO A 132 -13.27 -3.85 9.33
CA PRO A 132 -14.38 -4.67 8.83
C PRO A 132 -15.42 -3.90 8.01
N ASP A 133 -15.67 -2.65 8.37
CA ASP A 133 -16.65 -1.76 7.74
C ASP A 133 -16.02 -0.79 6.70
N ILE A 134 -14.86 -1.15 6.12
CA ILE A 134 -14.09 -0.31 5.18
C ILE A 134 -14.93 0.19 3.99
N ASP A 135 -15.82 -0.65 3.46
CA ASP A 135 -16.65 -0.32 2.30
C ASP A 135 -17.63 0.85 2.58
N SER A 136 -17.94 1.11 3.87
CA SER A 136 -18.75 2.26 4.28
C SER A 136 -17.97 3.58 4.33
N TYR A 137 -16.65 3.53 4.21
CA TYR A 137 -15.77 4.70 4.30
C TYR A 137 -14.94 4.95 3.05
N CYS A 138 -14.61 3.90 2.33
CA CYS A 138 -13.76 3.96 1.16
C CYS A 138 -14.26 2.98 0.09
N PRO A 139 -14.82 3.46 -1.02
CA PRO A 139 -15.48 2.62 -2.01
C PRO A 139 -14.50 1.81 -2.88
N VAL A 140 -13.23 2.21 -2.93
CA VAL A 140 -12.22 1.53 -3.73
C VAL A 140 -11.09 1.03 -2.86
N LEU A 141 -10.95 -0.29 -2.81
CA LEU A 141 -9.84 -0.99 -2.21
C LEU A 141 -9.16 -1.85 -3.28
N VAL A 142 -7.86 -1.69 -3.45
CA VAL A 142 -7.01 -2.50 -4.33
C VAL A 142 -5.91 -3.14 -3.49
N THR A 143 -6.00 -4.43 -3.32
CA THR A 143 -5.04 -5.25 -2.57
C THR A 143 -3.99 -5.86 -3.49
N ARG A 144 -3.06 -6.65 -2.97
CA ARG A 144 -2.11 -7.39 -3.81
C ARG A 144 -2.77 -8.46 -4.67
N GLU A 145 -3.97 -8.92 -4.30
CA GLU A 145 -4.69 -9.96 -5.02
C GLU A 145 -5.39 -9.44 -6.28
N ASP A 146 -5.55 -8.12 -6.39
CA ASP A 146 -6.23 -7.48 -7.51
C ASP A 146 -5.32 -7.19 -8.72
N VAL A 147 -3.99 -7.39 -8.58
CA VAL A 147 -2.98 -7.01 -9.58
C VAL A 147 -1.87 -8.03 -9.71
N HIS A 148 -1.15 -7.99 -10.83
CA HIS A 148 0.05 -8.79 -11.02
C HIS A 148 1.29 -8.15 -10.38
N HIS A 149 1.35 -6.83 -10.37
CA HIS A 149 2.48 -6.08 -9.85
C HIS A 149 2.02 -5.05 -8.82
N VAL A 150 2.49 -5.24 -7.59
CA VAL A 150 2.21 -4.31 -6.48
C VAL A 150 3.11 -3.07 -6.52
N LYS A 151 2.81 -2.09 -5.69
CA LYS A 151 3.68 -0.93 -5.43
C LYS A 151 5.17 -1.34 -5.32
N PRO A 152 6.13 -0.66 -5.96
CA PRO A 152 6.04 0.64 -6.64
C PRO A 152 5.65 0.56 -8.14
N HIS A 153 5.22 -0.60 -8.64
CA HIS A 153 4.70 -0.70 -10.00
C HIS A 153 3.39 0.09 -10.10
N PRO A 154 3.14 0.83 -11.21
CA PRO A 154 1.97 1.71 -11.32
C PRO A 154 0.64 0.97 -11.51
N GLU A 155 0.63 -0.36 -11.59
CA GLU A 155 -0.59 -1.15 -11.85
C GLU A 155 -1.65 -0.95 -10.77
N GLN A 156 -1.27 -1.00 -9.46
CA GLN A 156 -2.25 -0.81 -8.38
C GLN A 156 -2.87 0.58 -8.39
N ILE A 157 -2.04 1.62 -8.53
CA ILE A 157 -2.55 2.99 -8.55
C ILE A 157 -3.35 3.26 -9.82
N GLY A 158 -2.96 2.69 -10.96
CA GLY A 158 -3.70 2.76 -12.22
C GLY A 158 -5.09 2.13 -12.09
N LEU A 159 -5.19 0.93 -11.51
CA LEU A 159 -6.47 0.26 -11.26
C LEU A 159 -7.36 1.06 -10.30
N ALA A 160 -6.78 1.65 -9.24
CA ALA A 160 -7.53 2.50 -8.31
C ALA A 160 -8.05 3.77 -9.00
N LEU A 161 -7.25 4.42 -9.84
CA LEU A 161 -7.66 5.58 -10.63
C LEU A 161 -8.80 5.24 -11.59
N GLU A 162 -8.72 4.11 -12.28
CA GLU A 162 -9.77 3.60 -13.16
C GLU A 162 -11.08 3.38 -12.40
N LYS A 163 -11.04 2.63 -11.30
CA LYS A 163 -12.23 2.37 -10.46
C LYS A 163 -12.85 3.64 -9.88
N LEU A 164 -12.05 4.67 -9.61
CA LEU A 164 -12.50 5.97 -9.11
C LEU A 164 -12.97 6.92 -10.22
N GLY A 165 -12.69 6.62 -11.49
CA GLY A 165 -12.89 7.56 -12.61
C GLY A 165 -12.09 8.84 -12.40
N ALA A 166 -10.84 8.74 -11.92
CA ALA A 166 -10.04 9.87 -11.46
C ALA A 166 -8.90 10.22 -12.43
N ASP A 167 -8.60 11.53 -12.56
CA ASP A 167 -7.40 12.00 -13.26
C ASP A 167 -6.19 11.93 -12.31
N ALA A 168 -5.13 11.26 -12.72
CA ALA A 168 -3.90 11.15 -11.94
C ALA A 168 -3.35 12.52 -11.52
N ARG A 169 -3.40 13.52 -12.39
CA ARG A 169 -2.91 14.88 -12.12
C ARG A 169 -3.70 15.62 -11.03
N ARG A 170 -4.92 15.15 -10.73
CA ARG A 170 -5.80 15.67 -9.68
C ARG A 170 -5.95 14.68 -8.52
N THR A 171 -5.04 13.73 -8.43
CA THR A 171 -5.00 12.69 -7.38
C THR A 171 -3.78 12.87 -6.50
N LEU A 172 -3.96 12.67 -5.21
CA LEU A 172 -2.90 12.63 -4.20
C LEU A 172 -2.70 11.20 -3.72
N MET A 173 -1.50 10.62 -3.89
CA MET A 173 -1.08 9.38 -3.22
C MET A 173 -0.50 9.72 -1.86
N VAL A 174 -0.97 9.03 -0.82
CA VAL A 174 -0.57 9.23 0.59
C VAL A 174 -0.05 7.93 1.16
N GLY A 175 1.14 7.94 1.74
CA GLY A 175 1.72 6.74 2.36
C GLY A 175 2.82 7.04 3.36
N ASP A 176 3.16 6.06 4.19
CA ASP A 176 4.20 6.16 5.24
C ASP A 176 5.58 5.66 4.79
N HIS A 177 5.68 5.22 3.53
CA HIS A 177 6.91 4.64 2.99
C HIS A 177 7.36 5.41 1.72
N PRO A 178 8.68 5.65 1.48
CA PRO A 178 9.18 6.22 0.23
C PRO A 178 8.70 5.50 -1.04
N LEU A 179 8.39 4.20 -0.93
CA LEU A 179 7.81 3.40 -2.01
C LEU A 179 6.42 3.92 -2.44
N ASP A 180 5.64 4.52 -1.54
CA ASP A 180 4.34 5.13 -1.88
C ASP A 180 4.53 6.40 -2.69
N ILE A 181 5.56 7.17 -2.35
CA ILE A 181 5.95 8.36 -3.13
C ILE A 181 6.38 7.94 -4.53
N GLU A 182 7.24 6.92 -4.65
CA GLU A 182 7.64 6.36 -5.94
C GLU A 182 6.43 5.88 -6.76
N THR A 183 5.47 5.19 -6.09
CA THR A 183 4.23 4.73 -6.72
C THR A 183 3.41 5.89 -7.28
N GLY A 184 3.23 6.94 -6.48
CA GLY A 184 2.50 8.13 -6.89
C GLY A 184 3.17 8.85 -8.06
N ILE A 185 4.49 9.04 -8.01
CA ILE A 185 5.26 9.65 -9.11
C ILE A 185 5.11 8.83 -10.39
N ARG A 186 5.26 7.50 -10.34
CA ARG A 186 5.08 6.61 -11.49
C ARG A 186 3.65 6.61 -12.02
N GLY A 187 2.67 6.81 -11.14
CA GLY A 187 1.25 6.96 -11.49
C GLY A 187 0.87 8.35 -12.00
N GLY A 188 1.80 9.31 -11.96
CA GLY A 188 1.54 10.70 -12.39
C GLY A 188 0.73 11.53 -11.40
N THR A 189 0.64 11.10 -10.14
CA THR A 189 -0.12 11.79 -9.08
C THR A 189 0.73 12.79 -8.30
N LEU A 190 0.08 13.62 -7.48
CA LEU A 190 0.70 14.29 -6.34
C LEU A 190 1.04 13.25 -5.27
N THR A 191 1.98 13.56 -4.39
CA THR A 191 2.43 12.63 -3.35
C THR A 191 2.53 13.30 -1.97
N ALA A 192 2.14 12.58 -0.93
CA ALA A 192 2.32 13.00 0.45
C ALA A 192 2.88 11.86 1.30
N GLY A 193 3.98 12.12 1.99
CA GLY A 193 4.51 11.24 3.03
C GLY A 193 3.84 11.50 4.37
N VAL A 194 3.57 10.45 5.15
CA VAL A 194 3.12 10.58 6.55
C VAL A 194 4.14 9.95 7.50
N LEU A 195 4.40 10.63 8.62
CA LEU A 195 5.44 10.25 9.59
C LEU A 195 4.91 9.26 10.66
N THR A 196 3.90 8.48 10.31
CA THR A 196 3.29 7.47 11.19
C THR A 196 3.98 6.10 11.11
N GLY A 197 4.82 5.88 10.12
CA GLY A 197 5.67 4.71 9.95
C GLY A 197 7.08 4.90 10.51
N LYS A 198 8.04 4.18 9.95
CA LYS A 198 9.46 4.19 10.40
C LYS A 198 10.35 5.23 9.71
N TYR A 199 9.85 5.90 8.67
CA TYR A 199 10.61 6.84 7.86
C TYR A 199 10.48 8.27 8.37
N HIS A 200 11.53 9.07 8.12
CA HIS A 200 11.63 10.46 8.55
C HIS A 200 11.36 11.41 7.39
N GLU A 201 11.17 12.68 7.69
CA GLU A 201 10.93 13.73 6.70
C GLU A 201 12.02 13.77 5.61
N THR A 202 13.28 13.56 5.98
CA THR A 202 14.42 13.52 5.06
C THR A 202 14.29 12.42 4.00
N ASP A 203 13.70 11.27 4.36
CA ASP A 203 13.49 10.15 3.43
C ASP A 203 12.44 10.50 2.38
N PHE A 204 11.36 11.17 2.80
CA PHE A 204 10.31 11.64 1.90
C PHE A 204 10.78 12.79 1.01
N MET A 205 11.63 13.70 1.53
CA MET A 205 12.26 14.74 0.73
C MET A 205 13.20 14.14 -0.33
N ALA A 206 14.00 13.14 0.04
CA ALA A 206 14.85 12.41 -0.89
C ALA A 206 14.03 11.68 -1.97
N ALA A 207 12.86 11.13 -1.60
CA ALA A 207 11.90 10.53 -2.53
C ALA A 207 11.11 11.55 -3.37
N ARG A 208 11.29 12.87 -3.13
CA ARG A 208 10.63 14.00 -3.82
C ARG A 208 9.11 14.07 -3.56
N ALA A 209 8.68 13.81 -2.32
CA ALA A 209 7.29 14.02 -1.93
C ALA A 209 6.90 15.50 -2.10
N ASP A 210 5.68 15.75 -2.59
CA ASP A 210 5.13 17.10 -2.69
C ASP A 210 4.78 17.68 -1.31
N LEU A 211 4.43 16.81 -0.36
CA LEU A 211 4.02 17.16 0.99
C LEU A 211 4.52 16.12 2.00
N VAL A 212 4.83 16.56 3.22
CA VAL A 212 5.10 15.67 4.37
C VAL A 212 4.23 16.10 5.53
N LEU A 213 3.55 15.14 6.17
CA LEU A 213 2.59 15.35 7.24
C LEU A 213 2.95 14.45 8.44
N ALA A 214 2.62 14.86 9.65
CA ALA A 214 2.80 14.00 10.81
C ALA A 214 1.86 12.78 10.80
N GLU A 215 0.62 12.95 10.30
CA GLU A 215 -0.40 11.89 10.15
C GLU A 215 -1.33 12.22 8.98
N ALA A 216 -1.98 11.20 8.39
CA ALA A 216 -2.89 11.38 7.26
C ALA A 216 -4.05 12.35 7.54
N ALA A 217 -4.54 12.40 8.78
CA ALA A 217 -5.64 13.31 9.17
C ALA A 217 -5.29 14.81 9.02
N GLN A 218 -4.00 15.17 8.96
CA GLN A 218 -3.60 16.55 8.69
C GLN A 218 -3.95 17.03 7.29
N LEU A 219 -4.28 16.12 6.35
CA LEU A 219 -4.81 16.49 5.03
C LEU A 219 -6.03 17.42 5.12
N LEU A 220 -6.84 17.31 6.18
CA LEU A 220 -8.01 18.16 6.37
C LEU A 220 -7.67 19.66 6.46
N LYS A 221 -6.42 20.02 6.79
CA LYS A 221 -5.95 21.41 6.79
C LYS A 221 -5.82 21.99 5.37
N TYR A 222 -5.71 21.13 4.37
CA TYR A 222 -5.56 21.50 2.96
C TYR A 222 -6.88 21.45 2.19
N LEU A 223 -7.94 21.01 2.87
CA LEU A 223 -9.28 20.93 2.28
C LEU A 223 -9.91 22.30 2.25
N SER A 224 -10.14 22.83 1.06
CA SER A 224 -10.85 24.09 0.86
C SER A 224 -12.33 23.81 0.65
N PRO A 225 -13.24 24.57 1.31
CA PRO A 225 -14.64 24.59 0.92
C PRO A 225 -14.72 25.02 -0.55
N GLN A 226 -15.62 24.42 -1.31
CA GLN A 226 -15.94 24.99 -2.62
C GLN A 226 -16.58 26.38 -2.45
N PRO A 227 -16.22 27.32 -3.33
CA PRO A 227 -16.94 28.57 -3.42
C PRO A 227 -18.39 28.36 -3.84
#